data_5795276539dadf4644948ade0b84e87e
#
_entry.id   5795276539dadf4644948ade0b84e87e
#
_cell.length_a   1.000
_cell.length_b   1.000
_cell.length_c   1.000
_cell.angle_alpha   90.00
_cell.angle_beta   90.00
_cell.angle_gamma   90.00
#
_symmetry.space_group_name_H-M   'P 1'
#
loop_
_entity.id
_entity.type
_entity.pdbx_description
1 polymer ?
#
loop_
_entity_poly.entity_id
_entity_poly.type
_entity_poly.pdbx_seq_one_letter_code
_entity_poly.pdbx_strand_id
1 'polypeptide(L)'
;MQKAEFVNPYPPGTYDHFKAVKYPGTTRTWKNDSLLAKANSSNTKVKIDISDQRGFLMVGDEVAMDYRISSGRRNIYDTPTGEFRITEKIKDKRSNLYGTIYNAEGGRVKENADSRNDKVPEGGKFVGAPMLYWMRLTNDGIGMHKGNVNSRWASHGCIRSHYSAVPIVFSKTRIGTSVSVQP
;
A
#
# COMPACT_ATOMS: atom_id res chain seq x y z
N MET A 1 -22.87 -34.52 -0.78
CA MET A 1 -21.41 -34.66 -0.96
C MET A 1 -20.72 -33.70 0.00
N GLN A 2 -20.07 -34.21 1.04
CA GLN A 2 -19.19 -33.40 1.89
C GLN A 2 -17.97 -33.01 1.06
N LYS A 3 -17.71 -31.68 0.92
CA LYS A 3 -16.44 -31.22 0.35
C LYS A 3 -15.32 -31.68 1.28
N ALA A 4 -14.34 -32.40 0.74
CA ALA A 4 -13.13 -32.73 1.49
C ALA A 4 -12.52 -31.44 2.06
N GLU A 5 -12.29 -31.40 3.36
CA GLU A 5 -11.67 -30.26 4.03
C GLU A 5 -10.23 -30.14 3.56
N PHE A 6 -9.83 -28.94 3.10
CA PHE A 6 -8.45 -28.73 2.64
C PHE A 6 -7.49 -28.84 3.81
N VAL A 7 -6.59 -29.81 3.75
CA VAL A 7 -5.48 -29.95 4.70
C VAL A 7 -4.23 -29.35 4.08
N ASN A 8 -3.66 -28.33 4.74
CA ASN A 8 -2.45 -27.69 4.28
C ASN A 8 -1.25 -28.62 4.43
N PRO A 9 -0.53 -28.98 3.34
CA PRO A 9 0.57 -29.96 3.40
C PRO A 9 1.88 -29.38 3.99
N TYR A 10 1.96 -28.06 4.16
CA TYR A 10 3.18 -27.39 4.62
C TYR A 10 3.15 -27.11 6.12
N PRO A 11 4.31 -27.10 6.80
CA PRO A 11 4.39 -26.79 8.23
C PRO A 11 3.83 -25.40 8.55
N PRO A 12 3.02 -25.27 9.63
CA PRO A 12 2.50 -23.98 10.07
C PRO A 12 3.59 -22.93 10.25
N GLY A 13 3.31 -21.67 9.86
CA GLY A 13 4.22 -20.55 9.96
C GLY A 13 5.21 -20.41 8.80
N THR A 14 5.38 -21.42 7.97
CA THR A 14 6.24 -21.32 6.77
C THR A 14 5.59 -20.48 5.68
N TYR A 15 6.40 -19.93 4.78
CA TYR A 15 5.89 -19.16 3.65
C TYR A 15 5.05 -20.00 2.68
N ASP A 16 5.42 -21.26 2.48
CA ASP A 16 4.64 -22.17 1.66
C ASP A 16 3.30 -22.51 2.29
N HIS A 17 3.23 -22.67 3.61
CA HIS A 17 1.96 -22.79 4.34
C HIS A 17 1.06 -21.58 4.12
N PHE A 18 1.61 -20.36 4.18
CA PHE A 18 0.87 -19.13 3.92
C PHE A 18 0.34 -19.08 2.48
N LYS A 19 1.17 -19.42 1.49
CA LYS A 19 0.80 -19.41 0.07
C LYS A 19 -0.21 -20.49 -0.32
N ALA A 20 -0.29 -21.59 0.40
CA ALA A 20 -1.23 -22.67 0.09
C ALA A 20 -2.70 -22.29 0.31
N VAL A 21 -3.02 -21.17 0.98
CA VAL A 21 -4.40 -20.77 1.30
C VAL A 21 -4.76 -19.43 0.67
N LYS A 22 -5.62 -19.48 -0.35
CA LYS A 22 -6.19 -18.28 -1.03
C LYS A 22 -5.16 -17.29 -1.57
N TYR A 23 -3.92 -17.72 -1.79
CA TYR A 23 -2.90 -16.87 -2.39
C TYR A 23 -3.13 -16.75 -3.92
N PRO A 24 -2.88 -15.57 -4.53
CA PRO A 24 -2.43 -14.30 -3.93
C PRO A 24 -3.56 -13.46 -3.33
N GLY A 25 -4.81 -13.92 -3.39
CA GLY A 25 -6.02 -13.16 -3.02
C GLY A 25 -6.20 -12.92 -1.52
N THR A 26 -5.42 -13.57 -0.65
CA THR A 26 -5.51 -13.38 0.80
C THR A 26 -5.17 -11.94 1.22
N THR A 27 -5.94 -11.39 2.17
CA THR A 27 -5.65 -10.09 2.79
C THR A 27 -4.65 -10.19 3.95
N ARG A 28 -4.28 -11.41 4.34
CA ARG A 28 -3.31 -11.67 5.42
C ARG A 28 -1.91 -11.22 5.02
N THR A 29 -1.12 -10.85 6.02
CA THR A 29 0.30 -10.55 5.91
C THR A 29 1.10 -11.71 6.47
N TRP A 30 2.07 -12.21 5.70
CA TRP A 30 3.07 -13.15 6.19
C TRP A 30 4.34 -12.40 6.61
N LYS A 31 4.98 -12.87 7.67
CA LYS A 31 6.19 -12.29 8.23
C LYS A 31 7.19 -13.39 8.57
N ASN A 32 8.45 -13.17 8.15
CA ASN A 32 9.58 -13.93 8.64
C ASN A 32 10.21 -13.13 9.78
N ASP A 33 9.87 -13.46 11.01
CA ASP A 33 10.29 -12.68 12.19
C ASP A 33 11.81 -12.65 12.38
N SER A 34 12.52 -13.75 12.09
CA SER A 34 13.98 -13.80 12.18
C SER A 34 14.66 -12.93 11.13
N LEU A 35 14.10 -12.85 9.92
CA LEU A 35 14.60 -12.00 8.86
C LEU A 35 14.25 -10.53 9.11
N LEU A 36 13.05 -10.26 9.61
CA LEU A 36 12.61 -8.91 10.01
C LEU A 36 13.47 -8.36 11.17
N ALA A 37 13.91 -9.20 12.08
CA ALA A 37 14.82 -8.78 13.15
C ALA A 37 16.18 -8.28 12.61
N LYS A 38 16.65 -8.81 11.49
CA LYS A 38 17.88 -8.41 10.80
C LYS A 38 17.66 -7.25 9.82
N ALA A 39 16.40 -7.00 9.42
CA ALA A 39 16.02 -5.97 8.45
C ALA A 39 16.25 -4.56 9.03
N ASN A 40 16.87 -3.71 8.25
CA ASN A 40 17.07 -2.30 8.55
C ASN A 40 17.03 -1.47 7.26
N SER A 41 17.06 -0.15 7.40
CA SER A 41 16.92 0.75 6.26
C SER A 41 18.07 0.71 5.23
N SER A 42 19.16 -0.01 5.51
CA SER A 42 20.31 -0.12 4.62
C SER A 42 20.32 -1.42 3.81
N ASN A 43 19.62 -2.47 4.28
CA ASN A 43 19.65 -3.80 3.66
C ASN A 43 18.29 -4.24 3.08
N THR A 44 17.31 -3.35 3.06
CA THR A 44 15.97 -3.65 2.55
C THR A 44 15.72 -3.05 1.18
N LYS A 45 14.88 -3.71 0.40
CA LYS A 45 14.24 -3.23 -0.83
C LYS A 45 12.76 -3.63 -0.82
N VAL A 46 11.94 -2.94 -1.61
CA VAL A 46 10.52 -3.25 -1.77
C VAL A 46 10.25 -3.76 -3.18
N LYS A 47 9.47 -4.81 -3.29
CA LYS A 47 8.95 -5.31 -4.58
C LYS A 47 7.43 -5.23 -4.54
N ILE A 48 6.83 -4.73 -5.62
CA ILE A 48 5.38 -4.64 -5.81
C ILE A 48 5.02 -5.47 -7.04
N ASP A 49 4.04 -6.34 -6.90
CA ASP A 49 3.41 -7.09 -7.97
C ASP A 49 1.97 -6.61 -8.14
N ILE A 50 1.71 -5.94 -9.27
CA ILE A 50 0.40 -5.35 -9.57
C ILE A 50 -0.59 -6.43 -9.98
N SER A 51 -0.15 -7.47 -10.71
CA SER A 51 -1.06 -8.55 -11.14
C SER A 51 -1.60 -9.34 -9.97
N ASP A 52 -0.76 -9.66 -9.01
CA ASP A 52 -1.11 -10.39 -7.79
C ASP A 52 -1.62 -9.48 -6.66
N GLN A 53 -1.43 -8.16 -6.80
CA GLN A 53 -1.74 -7.17 -5.77
C GLN A 53 -1.03 -7.50 -4.45
N ARG A 54 0.27 -7.82 -4.57
CA ARG A 54 1.15 -8.14 -3.44
C ARG A 54 2.31 -7.16 -3.36
N GLY A 55 2.70 -6.85 -2.14
CA GLY A 55 3.94 -6.13 -1.82
C GLY A 55 4.85 -7.01 -0.98
N PHE A 56 6.15 -6.87 -1.21
CA PHE A 56 7.17 -7.65 -0.52
C PHE A 56 8.22 -6.70 0.08
N LEU A 57 8.51 -6.86 1.37
CA LEU A 57 9.72 -6.32 1.96
C LEU A 57 10.81 -7.38 1.85
N MET A 58 11.87 -7.05 1.14
CA MET A 58 12.99 -7.95 0.88
C MET A 58 14.20 -7.59 1.73
N VAL A 59 14.94 -8.59 2.18
CA VAL A 59 16.30 -8.46 2.73
C VAL A 59 17.22 -9.27 1.83
N GLY A 60 18.08 -8.61 1.07
CA GLY A 60 18.77 -9.28 -0.04
C GLY A 60 17.74 -9.81 -1.04
N ASP A 61 17.79 -11.11 -1.32
CA ASP A 61 16.88 -11.80 -2.22
C ASP A 61 15.79 -12.62 -1.48
N GLU A 62 15.74 -12.52 -0.15
CA GLU A 62 14.77 -13.24 0.66
C GLU A 62 13.57 -12.36 1.03
N VAL A 63 12.37 -12.97 1.03
CA VAL A 63 11.13 -12.30 1.44
C VAL A 63 11.07 -12.24 2.96
N ALA A 64 11.19 -11.04 3.51
CA ALA A 64 10.98 -10.79 4.94
C ALA A 64 9.51 -10.59 5.30
N MET A 65 8.73 -10.03 4.38
CA MET A 65 7.29 -9.84 4.56
C MET A 65 6.57 -9.84 3.22
N ASP A 66 5.43 -10.51 3.16
CA ASP A 66 4.51 -10.54 2.02
C ASP A 66 3.14 -10.02 2.47
N TYR A 67 2.63 -8.99 1.79
CA TYR A 67 1.43 -8.28 2.23
C TYR A 67 0.53 -7.86 1.06
N ARG A 68 -0.76 -7.76 1.35
CA ARG A 68 -1.75 -7.30 0.40
C ARG A 68 -1.60 -5.81 0.10
N ILE A 69 -1.75 -5.46 -1.18
CA ILE A 69 -1.85 -4.08 -1.65
C ILE A 69 -3.16 -3.84 -2.42
N SER A 70 -3.44 -2.57 -2.70
CA SER A 70 -4.42 -2.11 -3.68
C SER A 70 -3.80 -0.98 -4.48
N SER A 71 -3.54 -1.22 -5.75
CA SER A 71 -2.93 -0.28 -6.69
C SER A 71 -3.97 0.58 -7.41
N GLY A 72 -3.53 1.39 -8.37
CA GLY A 72 -4.37 2.24 -9.20
C GLY A 72 -5.40 1.49 -10.03
N ARG A 73 -6.52 2.14 -10.35
CA ARG A 73 -7.57 1.56 -11.21
C ARG A 73 -7.03 1.36 -12.62
N ARG A 74 -7.06 0.12 -13.08
CA ARG A 74 -6.60 -0.25 -14.43
C ARG A 74 -7.29 0.60 -15.50
N ASN A 75 -6.49 1.03 -16.48
CA ASN A 75 -6.91 1.82 -17.64
C ASN A 75 -7.52 3.21 -17.32
N ILE A 76 -7.45 3.65 -16.06
CA ILE A 76 -7.96 4.97 -15.64
C ILE A 76 -6.89 5.72 -14.84
N TYR A 77 -6.30 5.05 -13.86
CA TYR A 77 -5.27 5.59 -12.95
C TYR A 77 -4.20 4.52 -12.68
N ASP A 78 -3.55 4.05 -13.72
CA ASP A 78 -2.56 2.99 -13.60
C ASP A 78 -1.42 3.38 -12.66
N THR A 79 -1.03 2.45 -11.80
CA THR A 79 0.22 2.58 -11.07
C THR A 79 1.38 2.34 -12.04
N PRO A 80 2.34 3.25 -12.17
CA PRO A 80 3.46 3.08 -13.10
C PRO A 80 4.33 1.89 -12.67
N THR A 81 4.79 1.12 -13.65
CA THR A 81 5.73 0.02 -13.49
C THR A 81 7.16 0.47 -13.73
N GLY A 82 8.13 -0.21 -13.16
CA GLY A 82 9.56 0.08 -13.33
C GLY A 82 10.32 0.12 -12.01
N GLU A 83 11.51 0.67 -12.06
CA GLU A 83 12.39 0.81 -10.91
C GLU A 83 12.32 2.23 -10.34
N PHE A 84 11.96 2.32 -9.08
CA PHE A 84 11.81 3.58 -8.36
C PHE A 84 12.71 3.62 -7.14
N ARG A 85 12.82 4.80 -6.54
CA ARG A 85 13.40 4.99 -5.21
C ARG A 85 12.43 5.79 -4.36
N ILE A 86 12.40 5.52 -3.05
CA ILE A 86 11.67 6.37 -2.11
C ILE A 86 12.35 7.74 -2.09
N THR A 87 11.62 8.80 -2.45
CA THR A 87 12.13 10.18 -2.51
C THR A 87 11.66 11.06 -1.36
N GLU A 88 10.58 10.67 -0.68
CA GLU A 88 10.02 11.39 0.47
C GLU A 88 9.36 10.39 1.42
N LYS A 89 9.46 10.66 2.73
CA LYS A 89 8.77 9.88 3.77
C LYS A 89 8.11 10.81 4.79
N ILE A 90 6.78 10.67 4.94
CA ILE A 90 6.00 11.48 5.90
C ILE A 90 5.02 10.57 6.63
N LYS A 91 5.11 10.49 7.97
CA LYS A 91 4.26 9.60 8.77
C LYS A 91 2.79 10.00 8.71
N ASP A 92 2.49 11.28 8.83
CA ASP A 92 1.14 11.85 8.89
C ASP A 92 0.85 12.76 7.68
N LYS A 93 0.93 12.18 6.47
CA LYS A 93 0.61 12.87 5.22
C LYS A 93 -0.90 12.95 5.01
N ARG A 94 -1.35 14.08 4.44
CA ARG A 94 -2.68 14.22 3.82
C ARG A 94 -2.56 14.56 2.35
N SER A 95 -3.50 14.10 1.55
CA SER A 95 -3.57 14.42 0.12
C SER A 95 -3.87 15.91 -0.08
N ASN A 96 -3.17 16.54 -1.01
CA ASN A 96 -3.49 17.89 -1.46
C ASN A 96 -4.58 17.88 -2.55
N LEU A 97 -4.78 16.75 -3.22
CA LEU A 97 -5.66 16.63 -4.39
C LEU A 97 -7.01 16.02 -4.06
N TYR A 98 -7.03 14.96 -3.25
CA TYR A 98 -8.25 14.19 -2.97
C TYR A 98 -8.62 14.27 -1.50
N GLY A 99 -9.91 14.48 -1.21
CA GLY A 99 -10.35 14.65 0.17
C GLY A 99 -11.86 14.81 0.30
N THR A 100 -12.27 15.52 1.34
CA THR A 100 -13.66 15.82 1.65
C THR A 100 -13.84 17.33 1.80
N ILE A 101 -14.90 17.87 1.22
CA ILE A 101 -15.30 19.26 1.38
C ILE A 101 -16.37 19.35 2.47
N TYR A 102 -16.19 20.32 3.36
CA TYR A 102 -17.14 20.66 4.42
C TYR A 102 -17.62 22.10 4.25
N ASN A 103 -18.86 22.38 4.67
CA ASN A 103 -19.41 23.74 4.74
C ASN A 103 -18.92 24.47 6.01
N ALA A 104 -19.37 25.72 6.19
CA ALA A 104 -19.01 26.55 7.34
C ALA A 104 -19.45 25.96 8.69
N GLU A 105 -20.58 25.26 8.71
CA GLU A 105 -21.15 24.60 9.89
C GLU A 105 -20.50 23.23 10.20
N GLY A 106 -19.51 22.79 9.38
CA GLY A 106 -18.84 21.51 9.53
C GLY A 106 -19.59 20.34 8.92
N GLY A 107 -20.68 20.58 8.22
CA GLY A 107 -21.43 19.57 7.46
C GLY A 107 -20.64 19.10 6.24
N ARG A 108 -20.69 17.79 5.95
CA ARG A 108 -20.03 17.20 4.78
C ARG A 108 -20.79 17.53 3.50
N VAL A 109 -20.13 18.24 2.57
CA VAL A 109 -20.69 18.66 1.28
C VAL A 109 -20.38 17.66 0.17
N LYS A 110 -19.12 17.21 0.09
CA LYS A 110 -18.68 16.27 -0.94
C LYS A 110 -17.57 15.37 -0.43
N GLU A 111 -17.77 14.06 -0.56
CA GLU A 111 -16.74 13.03 -0.39
C GLU A 111 -16.00 12.79 -1.72
N ASN A 112 -14.77 12.28 -1.64
CA ASN A 112 -13.92 12.04 -2.81
C ASN A 112 -13.79 13.26 -3.73
N ALA A 113 -13.77 14.45 -3.12
CA ALA A 113 -13.59 15.70 -3.82
C ALA A 113 -12.17 15.79 -4.41
N ASP A 114 -12.07 16.40 -5.59
CA ASP A 114 -10.83 16.76 -6.25
C ASP A 114 -10.63 18.28 -6.12
N SER A 115 -9.63 18.71 -5.36
CA SER A 115 -9.36 20.11 -5.09
C SER A 115 -9.08 20.96 -6.34
N ARG A 116 -8.78 20.34 -7.47
CA ARG A 116 -8.56 21.02 -8.75
C ARG A 116 -9.88 21.39 -9.45
N ASN A 117 -10.94 20.62 -9.21
CA ASN A 117 -12.19 20.71 -9.95
C ASN A 117 -13.38 21.11 -9.05
N ASP A 118 -13.31 20.79 -7.76
CA ASP A 118 -14.41 20.99 -6.81
C ASP A 118 -14.22 22.25 -6.00
N LYS A 119 -15.26 23.08 -5.96
CA LYS A 119 -15.24 24.34 -5.22
C LYS A 119 -15.61 24.13 -3.75
N VAL A 120 -14.85 24.75 -2.87
CA VAL A 120 -15.20 24.86 -1.45
C VAL A 120 -16.21 25.98 -1.28
N PRO A 121 -17.38 25.77 -0.61
CA PRO A 121 -18.34 26.82 -0.34
C PRO A 121 -17.75 27.88 0.60
N GLU A 122 -18.35 29.07 0.61
CA GLU A 122 -17.93 30.16 1.48
C GLU A 122 -17.92 29.73 2.96
N GLY A 123 -16.82 30.04 3.67
CA GLY A 123 -16.60 29.62 5.05
C GLY A 123 -16.32 28.14 5.24
N GLY A 124 -16.37 27.35 4.18
CA GLY A 124 -16.09 25.90 4.21
C GLY A 124 -14.59 25.58 4.12
N LYS A 125 -14.28 24.28 4.11
CA LYS A 125 -12.89 23.81 3.99
C LYS A 125 -12.78 22.50 3.21
N PHE A 126 -11.64 22.34 2.53
CA PHE A 126 -11.20 21.05 1.99
C PHE A 126 -10.31 20.35 3.02
N VAL A 127 -10.57 19.08 3.29
CA VAL A 127 -9.76 18.23 4.17
C VAL A 127 -9.23 17.05 3.36
N GLY A 128 -7.93 17.04 3.11
CA GLY A 128 -7.27 16.00 2.34
C GLY A 128 -7.40 14.62 2.99
N ALA A 129 -7.58 13.59 2.16
CA ALA A 129 -7.63 12.20 2.61
C ALA A 129 -6.32 11.81 3.34
N PRO A 130 -6.40 11.06 4.44
CA PRO A 130 -5.21 10.62 5.15
C PRO A 130 -4.41 9.63 4.30
N MET A 131 -3.09 9.85 4.23
CA MET A 131 -2.11 9.02 3.52
C MET A 131 -0.99 8.67 4.50
N LEU A 132 -1.33 8.02 5.61
CA LEU A 132 -0.39 7.71 6.68
C LEU A 132 0.74 6.81 6.19
N TYR A 133 1.93 7.00 6.73
CA TYR A 133 3.16 6.29 6.33
C TYR A 133 3.49 6.47 4.85
N TRP A 134 3.35 7.69 4.37
CA TRP A 134 3.64 8.08 3.00
C TRP A 134 5.09 7.85 2.61
N MET A 135 5.29 7.18 1.48
CA MET A 135 6.58 6.96 0.83
C MET A 135 6.43 7.29 -0.66
N ARG A 136 6.95 8.44 -1.10
CA ARG A 136 6.84 8.93 -2.48
C ARG A 136 7.74 8.14 -3.41
N LEU A 137 7.23 7.81 -4.59
CA LEU A 137 7.98 7.12 -5.66
C LEU A 137 8.20 8.01 -6.89
N THR A 138 7.22 8.86 -7.24
CA THR A 138 7.27 9.67 -8.46
C THR A 138 7.07 11.15 -8.17
N ASN A 139 7.54 12.02 -9.09
CA ASN A 139 7.42 13.47 -8.95
C ASN A 139 5.97 13.96 -9.07
N ASP A 140 5.13 13.26 -9.85
CA ASP A 140 3.72 13.56 -10.04
C ASP A 140 2.82 13.06 -8.91
N GLY A 141 3.39 12.48 -7.86
CA GLY A 141 2.67 12.22 -6.62
C GLY A 141 2.18 10.78 -6.42
N ILE A 142 2.75 9.82 -7.12
CA ILE A 142 2.51 8.39 -6.84
C ILE A 142 3.44 7.92 -5.71
N GLY A 143 2.90 7.13 -4.81
CA GLY A 143 3.65 6.56 -3.69
C GLY A 143 2.90 5.43 -2.99
N MET A 144 3.53 4.93 -1.93
CA MET A 144 2.97 3.89 -1.05
C MET A 144 2.47 4.54 0.24
N HIS A 145 1.33 4.09 0.76
CA HIS A 145 0.78 4.57 2.02
C HIS A 145 -0.24 3.60 2.62
N LYS A 146 -0.65 3.85 3.87
CA LYS A 146 -1.75 3.12 4.49
C LYS A 146 -3.05 3.34 3.74
N GLY A 147 -3.81 2.28 3.48
CA GLY A 147 -5.14 2.40 2.88
C GLY A 147 -5.91 1.08 2.90
N ASN A 148 -7.14 1.13 2.39
CA ASN A 148 -7.98 -0.06 2.24
C ASN A 148 -7.44 -0.92 1.09
N VAL A 149 -7.29 -2.22 1.34
CA VAL A 149 -6.78 -3.24 0.41
C VAL A 149 -7.80 -4.33 0.08
N ASN A 150 -9.06 -4.17 0.49
CA ASN A 150 -10.11 -5.15 0.22
C ASN A 150 -10.50 -5.18 -1.27
N SER A 151 -10.37 -4.05 -1.95
CA SER A 151 -10.60 -3.93 -3.40
C SER A 151 -9.28 -3.89 -4.16
N ARG A 152 -9.20 -4.66 -5.23
CA ARG A 152 -8.07 -4.64 -6.17
C ARG A 152 -8.20 -3.40 -7.06
N TRP A 153 -7.06 -2.81 -7.45
CA TRP A 153 -7.02 -1.69 -8.42
C TRP A 153 -8.04 -0.58 -8.12
N ALA A 154 -8.00 -0.02 -6.92
CA ALA A 154 -9.04 0.92 -6.46
C ALA A 154 -8.55 2.35 -6.19
N SER A 155 -7.25 2.63 -6.29
CA SER A 155 -6.68 3.95 -6.00
C SER A 155 -6.62 4.85 -7.26
N HIS A 156 -6.15 6.08 -7.07
CA HIS A 156 -5.79 7.02 -8.14
C HIS A 156 -4.29 6.93 -8.51
N GLY A 157 -3.74 5.72 -8.55
CA GLY A 157 -2.35 5.43 -8.90
C GLY A 157 -1.48 5.04 -7.71
N CYS A 158 -1.74 5.53 -6.52
CA CYS A 158 -0.98 5.17 -5.32
C CYS A 158 -1.15 3.69 -4.94
N ILE A 159 -0.15 3.15 -4.26
CA ILE A 159 -0.12 1.78 -3.75
C ILE A 159 -0.55 1.79 -2.30
N ARG A 160 -1.78 1.37 -2.03
CA ARG A 160 -2.31 1.24 -0.67
C ARG A 160 -1.83 -0.07 -0.05
N SER A 161 -1.43 -0.01 1.21
CA SER A 161 -1.03 -1.18 2.00
C SER A 161 -1.80 -1.23 3.32
N HIS A 162 -2.04 -2.45 3.81
CA HIS A 162 -2.77 -2.65 5.05
C HIS A 162 -1.95 -2.18 6.27
N TYR A 163 -2.65 -1.81 7.32
CA TYR A 163 -2.05 -1.39 8.60
C TYR A 163 -1.08 -2.44 9.19
N SER A 164 -1.30 -3.73 8.96
CA SER A 164 -0.40 -4.80 9.43
C SER A 164 0.99 -4.78 8.79
N ALA A 165 1.17 -4.07 7.67
CA ALA A 165 2.38 -4.08 6.87
C ALA A 165 3.05 -2.71 6.77
N VAL A 166 2.30 -1.67 6.40
CA VAL A 166 2.89 -0.38 6.03
C VAL A 166 3.74 0.29 7.12
N PRO A 167 3.44 0.22 8.43
CA PRO A 167 4.32 0.76 9.47
C PRO A 167 5.68 0.07 9.50
N ILE A 168 5.71 -1.25 9.23
CA ILE A 168 6.95 -2.03 9.18
C ILE A 168 7.76 -1.63 7.95
N VAL A 169 7.14 -1.59 6.76
CA VAL A 169 7.82 -1.13 5.54
C VAL A 169 8.38 0.27 5.73
N PHE A 170 7.58 1.18 6.29
CA PHE A 170 8.03 2.54 6.58
C PHE A 170 9.22 2.56 7.54
N SER A 171 9.21 1.80 8.62
CA SER A 171 10.30 1.79 9.61
C SER A 171 11.59 1.14 9.09
N LYS A 172 11.47 0.15 8.20
CA LYS A 172 12.59 -0.64 7.66
C LYS A 172 13.17 -0.09 6.34
N THR A 173 12.64 1.02 5.83
CA THR A 173 13.10 1.69 4.61
C THR A 173 13.57 3.13 4.89
N ARG A 174 14.32 3.72 3.96
CA ARG A 174 14.77 5.12 4.00
C ARG A 174 14.55 5.81 2.65
N ILE A 175 14.75 7.10 2.59
CA ILE A 175 14.91 7.82 1.31
C ILE A 175 16.07 7.19 0.56
N GLY A 176 15.86 6.87 -0.72
CA GLY A 176 16.82 6.14 -1.56
C GLY A 176 16.60 4.62 -1.61
N THR A 177 15.78 4.02 -0.72
CA THR A 177 15.43 2.58 -0.80
C THR A 177 14.80 2.27 -2.16
N SER A 178 15.30 1.21 -2.81
CA SER A 178 14.78 0.74 -4.11
C SER A 178 13.39 0.13 -3.99
N VAL A 179 12.53 0.47 -4.94
CA VAL A 179 11.18 -0.07 -5.08
C VAL A 179 10.99 -0.52 -6.53
N SER A 180 10.88 -1.82 -6.75
CA SER A 180 10.57 -2.41 -8.05
C SER A 180 9.06 -2.62 -8.16
N VAL A 181 8.43 -2.04 -9.17
CA VAL A 181 7.00 -2.20 -9.45
C VAL A 181 6.84 -2.99 -10.73
N GLN A 182 6.31 -4.19 -10.64
CA GLN A 182 6.13 -5.15 -11.73
C GLN A 182 4.64 -5.26 -12.09
N PRO A 183 4.33 -5.56 -13.38
CA PRO A 183 2.96 -5.78 -13.86
C PRO A 183 2.21 -6.84 -13.11
#